data_ae6ec25de825c3ea6618e2128ac37cfe
#
_entry.id   ae6ec25de825c3ea6618e2128ac37cfe
#
_cell.length_a   1.000
_cell.length_b   1.000
_cell.length_c   1.000
_cell.angle_alpha   90.00
_cell.angle_beta   90.00
_cell.angle_gamma   90.00
#
_symmetry.space_group_name_H-M   'P 1'
#
loop_
_entity.id
_entity.type
_entity.pdbx_description
1 polymer ?
#
loop_
_entity_poly.entity_id
_entity_poly.type
_entity_poly.pdbx_seq_one_letter_code
_entity_poly.pdbx_strand_id
1 'polypeptide(L)'
;MSEVNEAPTETPTPTESPAPPESGSLTYNGATLDLKVVPATEGASGVEIGKLLSTTGVVTLDPGFTNTGSTTSAITYIDGDAGILRYRGYPIEQLAKQSTFIETSYLLIYGELPTETQLANFTSRINRHTLLHEDLKRFFDGFPRDAHPMPVLSSAVSALSTFYQDSLDPFNPEHVELSTVRLLAKLPTIAAYAYKKTVGQPLLYPDNSLGLVENFLRMSFGFPAEPYDVDPKLAKALDQLFILHADHEQNCSTSTVRLVGSAHANLFVSVAAGINALFGPLHGGANEAVLQMLGSIRDDGGDIDKFVQRVKAKEPGVKLMGFGHRVYKNYDPRAAIVKQTADGILESLGANDELLDLAKQLEEVALHDDYFIQRKLYPNVDFYTGLIYKAMGFPTKMFTVLFAIGRLPGWIAQWREMIQDPATKIGRPRQVYTGYTARDYVPGDNR
;
A
#
# COMPACT_ATOMS: atom_id res chain seq x y z
N MET A 1 32.15 28.04 42.30
CA MET A 1 32.37 26.80 41.53
C MET A 1 31.71 25.72 42.33
N SER A 2 30.49 25.33 41.96
CA SER A 2 29.76 24.24 42.55
C SER A 2 29.35 23.35 41.36
N GLU A 3 30.02 22.15 41.31
CA GLU A 3 29.73 21.12 40.34
C GLU A 3 28.34 20.54 40.61
N VAL A 4 27.47 20.62 39.61
CA VAL A 4 26.18 19.92 39.60
C VAL A 4 26.42 18.54 39.01
N ASN A 5 26.36 17.52 39.87
CA ASN A 5 26.41 16.12 39.51
C ASN A 5 25.07 15.71 38.87
N GLU A 6 25.00 15.58 37.56
CA GLU A 6 23.87 14.95 36.87
C GLU A 6 23.98 13.41 37.02
N ALA A 7 22.98 12.83 37.65
CA ALA A 7 22.85 11.39 37.75
C ALA A 7 22.43 10.81 36.36
N PRO A 8 22.97 9.65 35.96
CA PRO A 8 22.57 9.02 34.68
C PRO A 8 21.12 8.57 34.75
N THR A 9 20.31 9.04 33.82
CA THR A 9 18.96 8.52 33.56
C THR A 9 19.05 7.09 33.09
N GLU A 10 18.69 6.13 33.92
CA GLU A 10 18.52 4.73 33.53
C GLU A 10 17.39 4.64 32.49
N THR A 11 17.74 4.17 31.28
CA THR A 11 16.78 3.77 30.26
C THR A 11 16.00 2.56 30.78
N PRO A 12 14.66 2.58 30.80
CA PRO A 12 13.89 1.43 31.27
C PRO A 12 14.16 0.23 30.34
N THR A 13 14.64 -0.85 30.91
CA THR A 13 14.79 -2.15 30.26
C THR A 13 13.40 -2.60 29.77
N PRO A 14 13.24 -3.02 28.49
CA PRO A 14 11.98 -3.57 28.03
C PRO A 14 11.61 -4.77 28.91
N THR A 15 10.45 -4.74 29.52
CA THR A 15 9.88 -5.91 30.20
C THR A 15 9.61 -6.95 29.12
N GLU A 16 10.34 -8.06 29.15
CA GLU A 16 10.06 -9.22 28.32
C GLU A 16 8.62 -9.67 28.59
N SER A 17 7.81 -9.64 27.54
CA SER A 17 6.47 -10.25 27.57
C SER A 17 6.65 -11.75 27.87
N PRO A 18 5.81 -12.36 28.76
CA PRO A 18 5.91 -13.78 29.02
C PRO A 18 5.76 -14.58 27.73
N ALA A 19 6.65 -15.55 27.53
CA ALA A 19 6.58 -16.43 26.36
C ALA A 19 5.15 -17.01 26.23
N PRO A 20 4.54 -17.00 25.05
CA PRO A 20 3.20 -17.55 24.87
C PRO A 20 3.24 -19.06 25.20
N PRO A 21 2.11 -19.61 25.71
CA PRO A 21 2.04 -21.04 25.99
C PRO A 21 2.32 -21.84 24.72
N GLU A 22 3.11 -22.92 24.81
CA GLU A 22 3.49 -23.74 23.66
C GLU A 22 2.30 -24.41 22.95
N SER A 23 1.17 -24.56 23.66
CA SER A 23 -0.07 -25.17 23.14
C SER A 23 -1.29 -24.59 23.79
N GLY A 24 -2.40 -24.62 23.08
CA GLY A 24 -3.74 -24.33 23.57
C GLY A 24 -4.69 -25.48 23.21
N SER A 25 -5.94 -25.42 23.65
CA SER A 25 -6.94 -26.37 23.22
C SER A 25 -8.28 -25.70 22.95
N LEU A 26 -9.04 -26.25 21.98
CA LEU A 26 -10.40 -25.82 21.67
C LEU A 26 -11.33 -27.03 21.75
N THR A 27 -12.34 -26.95 22.62
CA THR A 27 -13.33 -28.01 22.76
C THR A 27 -14.67 -27.56 22.17
N TYR A 28 -15.25 -28.38 21.30
CA TYR A 28 -16.57 -28.16 20.71
C TYR A 28 -17.33 -29.48 20.60
N ASN A 29 -18.56 -29.53 21.13
CA ASN A 29 -19.42 -30.75 21.19
C ASN A 29 -18.70 -31.99 21.72
N GLY A 30 -17.86 -31.85 22.74
CA GLY A 30 -17.10 -32.96 23.32
C GLY A 30 -15.85 -33.41 22.56
N ALA A 31 -15.60 -32.89 21.38
CA ALA A 31 -14.35 -33.08 20.66
C ALA A 31 -13.34 -31.98 21.04
N THR A 32 -12.12 -32.37 21.39
CA THR A 32 -11.04 -31.45 21.75
C THR A 32 -9.97 -31.47 20.66
N LEU A 33 -9.60 -30.28 20.20
CA LEU A 33 -8.49 -30.05 19.29
C LEU A 33 -7.35 -29.37 20.04
N ASP A 34 -6.18 -29.99 20.03
CA ASP A 34 -4.95 -29.33 20.49
C ASP A 34 -4.49 -28.33 19.42
N LEU A 35 -4.27 -27.10 19.83
CA LEU A 35 -3.85 -26.00 18.98
C LEU A 35 -2.36 -25.76 19.18
N LYS A 36 -1.58 -25.96 18.14
CA LYS A 36 -0.17 -25.57 18.12
C LYS A 36 -0.08 -24.04 18.03
N VAL A 37 0.73 -23.44 18.89
CA VAL A 37 1.04 -22.03 18.85
C VAL A 37 2.23 -21.80 17.92
N VAL A 38 2.11 -20.85 17.00
CA VAL A 38 3.21 -20.34 16.16
C VAL A 38 3.67 -19.03 16.80
N PRO A 39 4.85 -19.00 17.43
CA PRO A 39 5.31 -17.80 18.12
C PRO A 39 5.64 -16.69 17.11
N ALA A 40 5.23 -15.47 17.44
CA ALA A 40 5.69 -14.27 16.75
C ALA A 40 7.05 -13.81 17.34
N THR A 41 7.87 -13.17 16.55
CA THR A 41 9.06 -12.47 17.05
C THR A 41 8.66 -11.28 17.91
N GLU A 42 7.65 -10.54 17.45
CA GLU A 42 6.99 -9.45 18.15
C GLU A 42 5.48 -9.48 17.85
N GLY A 43 4.67 -8.99 18.78
CA GLY A 43 3.21 -8.92 18.62
C GLY A 43 2.49 -10.22 18.92
N ALA A 44 1.34 -10.45 18.29
CA ALA A 44 0.47 -11.58 18.57
C ALA A 44 0.95 -12.86 17.91
N SER A 45 1.12 -13.93 18.69
CA SER A 45 1.36 -15.28 18.17
C SER A 45 0.11 -15.87 17.50
N GLY A 46 0.31 -16.77 16.53
CA GLY A 46 -0.78 -17.45 15.85
C GLY A 46 -1.11 -18.83 16.45
N VAL A 47 -2.33 -19.31 16.24
CA VAL A 47 -2.73 -20.69 16.54
C VAL A 47 -3.11 -21.43 15.27
N GLU A 48 -2.58 -22.65 15.08
CA GLU A 48 -2.88 -23.47 13.90
C GLU A 48 -4.25 -24.12 14.01
N ILE A 49 -5.18 -23.72 13.15
CA ILE A 49 -6.55 -24.23 13.10
C ILE A 49 -6.81 -25.25 11.96
N GLY A 50 -5.76 -25.68 11.25
CA GLY A 50 -5.89 -26.52 10.04
C GLY A 50 -6.65 -27.82 10.22
N LYS A 51 -6.67 -28.39 11.45
CA LYS A 51 -7.40 -29.62 11.80
C LYS A 51 -8.80 -29.38 12.38
N LEU A 52 -9.24 -28.13 12.53
CA LEU A 52 -10.51 -27.80 13.21
C LEU A 52 -11.70 -28.55 12.58
N LEU A 53 -11.87 -28.45 11.27
CA LEU A 53 -12.99 -29.08 10.57
C LEU A 53 -12.99 -30.61 10.72
N SER A 54 -11.83 -31.24 10.57
CA SER A 54 -11.74 -32.72 10.66
C SER A 54 -11.97 -33.26 12.09
N THR A 55 -11.65 -32.47 13.11
CA THR A 55 -11.77 -32.87 14.50
C THR A 55 -13.15 -32.55 15.08
N THR A 56 -13.72 -31.38 14.74
CA THR A 56 -14.91 -30.84 15.40
C THR A 56 -16.13 -30.72 14.49
N GLY A 57 -15.96 -30.88 13.18
CA GLY A 57 -17.03 -30.71 12.19
C GLY A 57 -17.38 -29.26 11.84
N VAL A 58 -16.71 -28.25 12.46
CA VAL A 58 -16.99 -26.83 12.23
C VAL A 58 -15.81 -26.12 11.58
N VAL A 59 -16.07 -24.97 10.96
CA VAL A 59 -15.06 -24.04 10.42
C VAL A 59 -15.09 -22.73 11.20
N THR A 60 -14.01 -21.97 11.16
CA THR A 60 -14.01 -20.57 11.62
C THR A 60 -14.81 -19.70 10.66
N LEU A 61 -15.51 -18.71 11.20
CA LEU A 61 -16.18 -17.66 10.43
C LEU A 61 -15.65 -16.30 10.88
N ASP A 62 -14.83 -15.68 10.03
CA ASP A 62 -14.22 -14.38 10.29
C ASP A 62 -14.30 -13.51 9.03
N PRO A 63 -15.45 -12.83 8.78
CA PRO A 63 -15.61 -11.97 7.61
C PRO A 63 -14.59 -10.81 7.62
N GLY A 64 -13.80 -10.71 6.53
CA GLY A 64 -12.78 -9.68 6.37
C GLY A 64 -11.48 -9.94 7.14
N PHE A 65 -11.28 -11.15 7.68
CA PHE A 65 -10.02 -11.59 8.32
C PHE A 65 -9.58 -10.69 9.49
N THR A 66 -10.53 -10.26 10.33
CA THR A 66 -10.27 -9.34 11.45
C THR A 66 -9.39 -9.95 12.53
N ASN A 67 -9.42 -11.27 12.66
CA ASN A 67 -8.65 -12.05 13.64
C ASN A 67 -8.03 -13.31 13.02
N THR A 68 -7.76 -13.29 11.71
CA THR A 68 -7.21 -14.46 10.99
C THR A 68 -5.85 -14.12 10.40
N GLY A 69 -4.78 -14.72 10.91
CA GLY A 69 -3.48 -14.75 10.26
C GLY A 69 -3.51 -15.70 9.06
N SER A 70 -3.30 -15.20 7.86
CA SER A 70 -3.27 -16.01 6.63
C SER A 70 -1.89 -16.56 6.30
N THR A 71 -0.84 -16.03 6.92
CA THR A 71 0.57 -16.37 6.68
C THR A 71 1.43 -15.90 7.84
N THR A 72 2.66 -16.42 7.92
CA THR A 72 3.77 -15.78 8.60
C THR A 72 4.53 -14.91 7.60
N SER A 73 5.15 -13.83 8.05
CA SER A 73 5.95 -12.93 7.20
C SER A 73 7.04 -12.23 8.01
N ALA A 74 8.21 -12.02 7.39
CA ALA A 74 9.33 -11.29 7.97
C ALA A 74 9.53 -9.92 7.29
N ILE A 75 8.54 -9.41 6.55
CA ILE A 75 8.70 -8.20 5.72
C ILE A 75 8.38 -6.94 6.50
N THR A 76 7.19 -6.87 7.09
CA THR A 76 6.69 -5.67 7.75
C THR A 76 6.12 -6.00 9.11
N TYR A 77 6.50 -5.23 10.11
CA TYR A 77 5.93 -5.24 11.44
C TYR A 77 5.16 -3.97 11.72
N ILE A 78 3.94 -4.12 12.25
CA ILE A 78 3.09 -3.01 12.67
C ILE A 78 2.60 -3.26 14.09
N ASP A 79 2.81 -2.27 14.96
CA ASP A 79 2.09 -2.16 16.23
C ASP A 79 1.15 -0.95 16.14
N GLY A 80 -0.13 -1.24 15.98
CA GLY A 80 -1.14 -0.21 15.82
C GLY A 80 -1.43 0.57 17.10
N ASP A 81 -1.23 -0.02 18.28
CA ASP A 81 -1.43 0.64 19.57
C ASP A 81 -0.25 1.54 19.93
N ALA A 82 0.97 1.11 19.64
CA ALA A 82 2.18 1.92 19.82
C ALA A 82 2.44 2.92 18.67
N GLY A 83 1.78 2.76 17.51
CA GLY A 83 2.04 3.59 16.33
C GLY A 83 3.40 3.29 15.68
N ILE A 84 3.78 2.02 15.62
CA ILE A 84 5.06 1.56 15.07
C ILE A 84 4.85 0.94 13.70
N LEU A 85 5.73 1.28 12.74
CA LEU A 85 5.87 0.63 11.44
C LEU A 85 7.35 0.39 11.15
N ARG A 86 7.70 -0.86 10.81
CA ARG A 86 9.07 -1.22 10.42
C ARG A 86 9.07 -2.08 9.16
N TYR A 87 10.01 -1.81 8.27
CA TYR A 87 10.32 -2.68 7.13
C TYR A 87 11.60 -3.46 7.41
N ARG A 88 11.51 -4.79 7.44
CA ARG A 88 12.65 -5.66 7.76
C ARG A 88 13.37 -5.26 9.08
N GLY A 89 12.62 -4.76 10.07
CA GLY A 89 13.14 -4.27 11.33
C GLY A 89 13.54 -2.79 11.36
N TYR A 90 13.69 -2.12 10.21
CA TYR A 90 14.05 -0.70 10.16
C TYR A 90 12.83 0.20 10.35
N PRO A 91 12.88 1.17 11.30
CA PRO A 91 11.78 2.11 11.51
C PRO A 91 11.49 2.95 10.27
N ILE A 92 10.19 3.13 9.97
CA ILE A 92 9.76 3.89 8.78
C ILE A 92 10.27 5.33 8.78
N GLU A 93 10.41 5.95 9.97
CA GLU A 93 10.90 7.31 10.12
C GLU A 93 12.36 7.45 9.70
N GLN A 94 13.16 6.40 9.91
CA GLN A 94 14.56 6.37 9.49
C GLN A 94 14.67 6.17 7.98
N LEU A 95 13.93 5.20 7.44
CA LEU A 95 13.92 4.93 6.00
C LEU A 95 13.44 6.15 5.21
N ALA A 96 12.34 6.80 5.63
CA ALA A 96 11.80 7.97 4.94
C ALA A 96 12.75 9.19 4.95
N LYS A 97 13.64 9.31 5.95
CA LYS A 97 14.59 10.42 6.06
C LYS A 97 15.93 10.16 5.41
N GLN A 98 16.41 8.91 5.41
CA GLN A 98 17.80 8.57 5.11
C GLN A 98 17.95 7.67 3.89
N SER A 99 16.90 6.93 3.51
CA SER A 99 16.92 6.01 2.38
C SER A 99 16.32 6.64 1.11
N THR A 100 16.42 5.92 0.00
CA THR A 100 15.70 6.20 -1.24
C THR A 100 14.67 5.10 -1.51
N PHE A 101 13.70 5.39 -2.38
CA PHE A 101 12.69 4.39 -2.76
C PHE A 101 13.32 3.14 -3.38
N ILE A 102 14.37 3.28 -4.19
CA ILE A 102 15.09 2.14 -4.78
C ILE A 102 15.81 1.32 -3.72
N GLU A 103 16.48 1.96 -2.76
CA GLU A 103 17.17 1.28 -1.66
C GLU A 103 16.16 0.57 -0.73
N THR A 104 15.06 1.24 -0.38
CA THR A 104 13.96 0.62 0.39
C THR A 104 13.30 -0.52 -0.38
N SER A 105 13.16 -0.41 -1.70
CA SER A 105 12.68 -1.51 -2.55
C SER A 105 13.61 -2.72 -2.49
N TYR A 106 14.92 -2.50 -2.54
CA TYR A 106 15.91 -3.56 -2.37
C TYR A 106 15.78 -4.24 -1.00
N LEU A 107 15.71 -3.43 0.07
CA LEU A 107 15.54 -3.93 1.45
C LEU A 107 14.31 -4.85 1.58
N LEU A 108 13.15 -4.40 1.11
CA LEU A 108 11.91 -5.19 1.19
C LEU A 108 12.03 -6.51 0.44
N ILE A 109 12.58 -6.49 -0.78
CA ILE A 109 12.63 -7.63 -1.70
C ILE A 109 13.68 -8.65 -1.30
N TYR A 110 14.86 -8.20 -0.85
CA TYR A 110 16.00 -9.07 -0.57
C TYR A 110 16.29 -9.28 0.93
N GLY A 111 15.66 -8.49 1.80
CA GLY A 111 15.70 -8.69 3.26
C GLY A 111 16.70 -7.85 4.01
N GLU A 112 17.73 -7.30 3.34
CA GLU A 112 18.80 -6.50 3.94
C GLU A 112 19.04 -5.22 3.12
N LEU A 113 19.57 -4.17 3.75
CA LEU A 113 20.01 -2.97 3.05
C LEU A 113 21.16 -3.32 2.08
N PRO A 114 21.15 -2.76 0.87
CA PRO A 114 22.21 -3.04 -0.10
C PRO A 114 23.52 -2.35 0.29
N THR A 115 24.64 -2.98 -0.05
CA THR A 115 25.91 -2.26 -0.18
C THR A 115 25.86 -1.28 -1.34
N GLU A 116 26.77 -0.30 -1.39
CA GLU A 116 26.84 0.66 -2.51
C GLU A 116 26.92 -0.05 -3.88
N THR A 117 27.73 -1.12 -3.96
CA THR A 117 27.86 -1.91 -5.20
C THR A 117 26.57 -2.63 -5.57
N GLN A 118 25.85 -3.19 -4.61
CA GLN A 118 24.56 -3.86 -4.83
C GLN A 118 23.50 -2.85 -5.28
N LEU A 119 23.44 -1.68 -4.64
CA LEU A 119 22.51 -0.61 -4.99
C LEU A 119 22.77 -0.09 -6.40
N ALA A 120 24.04 0.18 -6.75
CA ALA A 120 24.44 0.62 -8.09
C ALA A 120 24.05 -0.41 -9.16
N ASN A 121 24.31 -1.70 -8.92
CA ASN A 121 23.95 -2.78 -9.83
C ASN A 121 22.43 -2.91 -9.97
N PHE A 122 21.69 -2.84 -8.89
CA PHE A 122 20.21 -2.92 -8.89
C PHE A 122 19.60 -1.75 -9.66
N THR A 123 20.05 -0.54 -9.38
CA THR A 123 19.62 0.68 -10.10
C THR A 123 19.94 0.59 -11.59
N SER A 124 21.16 0.17 -11.94
CA SER A 124 21.55 0.00 -13.36
C SER A 124 20.67 -1.03 -14.09
N ARG A 125 20.33 -2.12 -13.40
CA ARG A 125 19.43 -3.14 -13.98
C ARG A 125 18.02 -2.58 -14.21
N ILE A 126 17.47 -1.84 -13.24
CA ILE A 126 16.16 -1.18 -13.37
C ILE A 126 16.19 -0.22 -14.56
N ASN A 127 17.18 0.67 -14.64
CA ASN A 127 17.29 1.67 -15.72
C ASN A 127 17.36 1.04 -17.13
N ARG A 128 17.94 -0.15 -17.26
CA ARG A 128 18.00 -0.86 -18.55
C ARG A 128 16.69 -1.53 -18.96
N HIS A 129 15.69 -1.59 -18.09
CA HIS A 129 14.41 -2.27 -18.33
C HIS A 129 13.21 -1.32 -18.36
N THR A 130 13.42 -0.01 -18.35
CA THR A 130 12.34 1.02 -18.30
C THR A 130 11.50 1.08 -19.56
N LEU A 131 12.08 0.80 -20.75
CA LEU A 131 11.38 0.80 -22.04
C LEU A 131 10.28 -0.27 -22.10
N LEU A 132 9.12 0.11 -22.63
CA LEU A 132 8.08 -0.83 -23.01
C LEU A 132 8.31 -1.34 -24.42
N HIS A 133 7.83 -2.55 -24.73
CA HIS A 133 7.76 -3.02 -26.10
C HIS A 133 6.90 -2.09 -26.93
N GLU A 134 7.31 -1.78 -28.17
CA GLU A 134 6.58 -0.82 -29.03
C GLU A 134 5.14 -1.24 -29.28
N ASP A 135 4.87 -2.53 -29.45
CA ASP A 135 3.50 -3.01 -29.64
C ASP A 135 2.63 -2.85 -28.40
N LEU A 136 3.22 -2.82 -27.19
CA LEU A 136 2.46 -2.52 -25.96
C LEU A 136 1.92 -1.08 -25.96
N LYS A 137 2.55 -0.15 -26.68
CA LYS A 137 2.01 1.22 -26.80
C LYS A 137 0.67 1.24 -27.53
N ARG A 138 0.47 0.38 -28.53
CA ARG A 138 -0.82 0.25 -29.24
C ARG A 138 -1.94 -0.21 -28.32
N PHE A 139 -1.61 -0.92 -27.23
CA PHE A 139 -2.56 -1.33 -26.24
C PHE A 139 -3.25 -0.13 -25.55
N PHE A 140 -2.52 0.97 -25.33
CA PHE A 140 -3.09 2.19 -24.79
C PHE A 140 -4.06 2.88 -25.75
N ASP A 141 -3.93 2.67 -27.06
CA ASP A 141 -4.83 3.26 -28.07
C ASP A 141 -6.25 2.67 -28.00
N GLY A 142 -6.39 1.44 -27.51
CA GLY A 142 -7.66 0.77 -27.32
C GLY A 142 -8.52 1.30 -26.17
N PHE A 143 -7.96 2.11 -25.27
CA PHE A 143 -8.72 2.67 -24.14
C PHE A 143 -9.37 4.02 -24.50
N PRO A 144 -10.61 4.28 -24.00
CA PRO A 144 -11.21 5.60 -24.12
C PRO A 144 -10.31 6.65 -23.43
N ARG A 145 -10.38 7.89 -23.93
CA ARG A 145 -9.52 8.98 -23.42
C ARG A 145 -9.84 9.37 -21.98
N ASP A 146 -11.05 9.20 -21.55
CA ASP A 146 -11.53 9.48 -20.18
C ASP A 146 -11.43 8.27 -19.24
N ALA A 147 -10.85 7.15 -19.71
CA ALA A 147 -10.63 5.96 -18.90
C ALA A 147 -9.90 6.30 -17.60
N HIS A 148 -10.35 5.69 -16.50
CA HIS A 148 -9.61 5.81 -15.26
C HIS A 148 -8.24 5.12 -15.38
N PRO A 149 -7.11 5.75 -14.97
CA PRO A 149 -5.78 5.19 -15.19
C PRO A 149 -5.52 3.89 -14.43
N MET A 150 -6.21 3.59 -13.34
CA MET A 150 -6.01 2.34 -12.58
C MET A 150 -6.38 1.07 -13.38
N PRO A 151 -7.56 0.93 -14.03
CA PRO A 151 -7.83 -0.19 -14.92
C PRO A 151 -6.86 -0.29 -16.09
N VAL A 152 -6.42 0.86 -16.65
CA VAL A 152 -5.40 0.88 -17.70
C VAL A 152 -4.08 0.32 -17.19
N LEU A 153 -3.63 0.75 -16.01
CA LEU A 153 -2.43 0.27 -15.35
C LEU A 153 -2.49 -1.25 -15.12
N SER A 154 -3.55 -1.75 -14.50
CA SER A 154 -3.73 -3.18 -14.21
C SER A 154 -3.72 -4.02 -15.48
N SER A 155 -4.45 -3.58 -16.51
CA SER A 155 -4.52 -4.28 -17.79
C SER A 155 -3.16 -4.33 -18.50
N ALA A 156 -2.42 -3.22 -18.51
CA ALA A 156 -1.08 -3.15 -19.12
C ALA A 156 -0.06 -4.00 -18.36
N VAL A 157 -0.11 -4.03 -17.01
CA VAL A 157 0.75 -4.89 -16.19
C VAL A 157 0.45 -6.37 -16.45
N SER A 158 -0.82 -6.75 -16.51
CA SER A 158 -1.21 -8.12 -16.87
C SER A 158 -0.71 -8.49 -18.29
N ALA A 159 -0.83 -7.56 -19.25
CA ALA A 159 -0.36 -7.77 -20.64
C ALA A 159 1.15 -8.01 -20.73
N LEU A 160 1.97 -7.54 -19.77
CA LEU A 160 3.42 -7.82 -19.76
C LEU A 160 3.72 -9.32 -19.82
N SER A 161 2.86 -10.18 -19.27
CA SER A 161 3.01 -11.64 -19.36
C SER A 161 3.06 -12.14 -20.80
N THR A 162 2.40 -11.46 -21.73
CA THR A 162 2.38 -11.86 -23.15
C THR A 162 3.64 -11.44 -23.89
N PHE A 163 4.38 -10.46 -23.39
CA PHE A 163 5.65 -10.00 -23.99
C PHE A 163 6.89 -10.68 -23.43
N TYR A 164 6.76 -11.42 -22.32
CA TYR A 164 7.89 -12.03 -21.60
C TYR A 164 7.61 -13.52 -21.27
N GLN A 165 7.02 -14.24 -22.21
CA GLN A 165 6.57 -15.63 -22.03
C GLN A 165 7.70 -16.61 -21.68
N ASP A 166 8.93 -16.29 -22.00
CA ASP A 166 10.13 -17.07 -21.73
C ASP A 166 10.64 -16.97 -20.27
N SER A 167 10.03 -16.14 -19.44
CA SER A 167 10.53 -15.82 -18.09
C SER A 167 9.41 -15.70 -17.05
N LEU A 168 8.42 -16.59 -17.11
CA LEU A 168 7.23 -16.53 -16.23
C LEU A 168 7.18 -17.61 -15.14
N ASP A 169 8.11 -18.56 -15.13
CA ASP A 169 8.11 -19.64 -14.14
C ASP A 169 8.40 -19.09 -12.73
N PRO A 170 7.45 -19.20 -11.78
CA PRO A 170 7.61 -18.68 -10.43
C PRO A 170 8.64 -19.43 -9.60
N PHE A 171 9.05 -20.63 -10.01
CA PHE A 171 10.04 -21.44 -9.32
C PHE A 171 11.44 -21.35 -9.91
N ASN A 172 11.59 -20.68 -11.05
CA ASN A 172 12.91 -20.40 -11.62
C ASN A 172 13.44 -19.06 -11.04
N PRO A 173 14.55 -19.07 -10.26
CA PRO A 173 15.08 -17.88 -9.62
C PRO A 173 15.43 -16.75 -10.62
N GLU A 174 15.93 -17.09 -11.81
CA GLU A 174 16.29 -16.12 -12.86
C GLU A 174 15.02 -15.43 -13.42
N HIS A 175 13.94 -16.20 -13.65
CA HIS A 175 12.66 -15.66 -14.10
C HIS A 175 12.02 -14.76 -13.06
N VAL A 176 12.05 -15.14 -11.79
CA VAL A 176 11.57 -14.34 -10.66
C VAL A 176 12.34 -13.03 -10.57
N GLU A 177 13.67 -13.11 -10.66
CA GLU A 177 14.54 -11.93 -10.59
C GLU A 177 14.31 -10.98 -11.77
N LEU A 178 14.21 -11.51 -12.98
CA LEU A 178 13.98 -10.72 -14.18
C LEU A 178 12.59 -10.07 -14.18
N SER A 179 11.55 -10.79 -13.74
CA SER A 179 10.19 -10.26 -13.59
C SER A 179 10.13 -9.16 -12.53
N THR A 180 10.86 -9.33 -11.41
CA THR A 180 11.01 -8.31 -10.36
C THR A 180 11.57 -6.99 -10.93
N VAL A 181 12.71 -7.06 -11.61
CA VAL A 181 13.36 -5.87 -12.20
C VAL A 181 12.48 -5.24 -13.27
N ARG A 182 11.85 -6.06 -14.14
CA ARG A 182 10.95 -5.56 -15.19
C ARG A 182 9.74 -4.83 -14.61
N LEU A 183 9.13 -5.33 -13.55
CA LEU A 183 8.00 -4.66 -12.91
C LEU A 183 8.40 -3.32 -12.30
N LEU A 184 9.47 -3.29 -11.50
CA LEU A 184 9.98 -2.05 -10.90
C LEU A 184 10.29 -0.99 -11.96
N ALA A 185 10.91 -1.41 -13.06
CA ALA A 185 11.30 -0.51 -14.14
C ALA A 185 10.10 -0.01 -14.97
N LYS A 186 9.13 -0.88 -15.26
CA LYS A 186 8.10 -0.61 -16.27
C LYS A 186 6.82 -0.03 -15.68
N LEU A 187 6.51 -0.28 -14.40
CA LEU A 187 5.29 0.24 -13.79
C LEU A 187 5.22 1.77 -13.84
N PRO A 188 6.30 2.53 -13.50
CA PRO A 188 6.30 3.98 -13.66
C PRO A 188 6.09 4.44 -15.11
N THR A 189 6.68 3.75 -16.09
CA THR A 189 6.48 4.07 -17.50
C THR A 189 5.02 3.84 -17.92
N ILE A 190 4.44 2.71 -17.54
CA ILE A 190 3.01 2.39 -17.80
C ILE A 190 2.10 3.44 -17.15
N ALA A 191 2.38 3.83 -15.91
CA ALA A 191 1.63 4.84 -15.17
C ALA A 191 1.67 6.21 -15.86
N ALA A 192 2.86 6.65 -16.28
CA ALA A 192 3.03 7.90 -17.02
C ALA A 192 2.29 7.86 -18.38
N TYR A 193 2.33 6.73 -19.08
CA TYR A 193 1.62 6.54 -20.36
C TYR A 193 0.10 6.55 -20.16
N ALA A 194 -0.40 5.90 -19.11
CA ALA A 194 -1.82 5.97 -18.75
C ALA A 194 -2.25 7.42 -18.49
N TYR A 195 -1.45 8.20 -17.77
CA TYR A 195 -1.71 9.63 -17.55
C TYR A 195 -1.69 10.43 -18.86
N LYS A 196 -0.63 10.30 -19.66
CA LYS A 196 -0.49 11.01 -20.93
C LYS A 196 -1.65 10.72 -21.90
N LYS A 197 -2.17 9.49 -21.90
CA LYS A 197 -3.35 9.11 -22.67
C LYS A 197 -4.59 9.91 -22.25
N THR A 198 -4.81 10.07 -20.93
CA THR A 198 -5.99 10.81 -20.43
C THR A 198 -5.97 12.29 -20.80
N VAL A 199 -4.80 12.90 -20.80
CA VAL A 199 -4.64 14.32 -21.18
C VAL A 199 -4.42 14.54 -22.68
N GLY A 200 -4.30 13.45 -23.48
CA GLY A 200 -4.12 13.50 -24.94
C GLY A 200 -2.79 14.07 -25.38
N GLN A 201 -1.73 13.83 -24.59
CA GLN A 201 -0.38 14.28 -24.88
C GLN A 201 0.49 13.15 -25.42
N PRO A 202 1.59 13.48 -26.14
CA PRO A 202 2.54 12.50 -26.64
C PRO A 202 3.19 11.69 -25.50
N LEU A 203 3.43 10.41 -25.75
CA LEU A 203 4.17 9.54 -24.84
C LEU A 203 5.66 9.88 -24.93
N LEU A 204 6.30 10.08 -23.79
CA LEU A 204 7.75 10.26 -23.69
C LEU A 204 8.43 8.93 -23.35
N TYR A 205 9.51 8.64 -24.08
CA TYR A 205 10.37 7.53 -23.69
C TYR A 205 11.10 7.83 -22.39
N PRO A 206 11.36 6.80 -21.55
CA PRO A 206 12.18 6.96 -20.38
C PRO A 206 13.61 7.43 -20.75
N ASP A 207 14.23 8.17 -19.84
CA ASP A 207 15.61 8.65 -19.93
C ASP A 207 16.45 7.94 -18.86
N ASN A 208 17.37 7.08 -19.29
CA ASN A 208 18.16 6.26 -18.37
C ASN A 208 19.25 7.04 -17.63
N SER A 209 19.44 8.33 -17.92
CA SER A 209 20.33 9.22 -17.15
C SER A 209 19.70 9.71 -15.84
N LEU A 210 18.37 9.59 -15.71
CA LEU A 210 17.60 10.01 -14.56
C LEU A 210 17.33 8.84 -13.60
N GLY A 211 17.11 9.15 -12.33
CA GLY A 211 16.58 8.21 -11.35
C GLY A 211 15.13 7.83 -11.67
N LEU A 212 14.62 6.80 -10.98
CA LEU A 212 13.28 6.27 -11.24
C LEU A 212 12.18 7.32 -11.06
N VAL A 213 12.25 8.10 -9.99
CA VAL A 213 11.23 9.12 -9.65
C VAL A 213 11.32 10.31 -10.59
N GLU A 214 12.52 10.81 -10.84
CA GLU A 214 12.77 11.90 -11.80
C GLU A 214 12.29 11.51 -13.19
N ASN A 215 12.59 10.29 -13.62
CA ASN A 215 12.17 9.77 -14.92
C ASN A 215 10.63 9.66 -15.01
N PHE A 216 9.96 9.22 -13.94
CA PHE A 216 8.51 9.19 -13.88
C PHE A 216 7.90 10.60 -13.99
N LEU A 217 8.43 11.59 -13.26
CA LEU A 217 7.99 12.99 -13.34
C LEU A 217 8.19 13.57 -14.74
N ARG A 218 9.38 13.34 -15.34
CA ARG A 218 9.66 13.76 -16.71
C ARG A 218 8.70 13.13 -17.72
N MET A 219 8.46 11.83 -17.64
CA MET A 219 7.52 11.17 -18.55
C MET A 219 6.07 11.64 -18.36
N SER A 220 5.71 12.02 -17.12
CA SER A 220 4.36 12.51 -16.80
C SER A 220 4.13 13.95 -17.26
N PHE A 221 5.08 14.86 -17.06
CA PHE A 221 4.87 16.29 -17.26
C PHE A 221 5.66 16.88 -18.45
N GLY A 222 6.74 16.26 -18.88
CA GLY A 222 7.53 16.74 -20.00
C GLY A 222 6.81 16.59 -21.35
N PHE A 223 7.34 17.29 -22.36
CA PHE A 223 6.89 17.28 -23.75
C PHE A 223 8.07 16.99 -24.69
N PRO A 224 7.82 16.38 -25.88
CA PRO A 224 8.90 16.14 -26.84
C PRO A 224 9.49 17.44 -27.44
N ALA A 225 8.73 18.55 -27.35
CA ALA A 225 9.09 19.80 -28.01
C ALA A 225 10.09 20.66 -27.22
N GLU A 226 10.24 20.39 -25.92
CA GLU A 226 11.11 21.17 -25.04
C GLU A 226 11.72 20.32 -23.92
N PRO A 227 12.88 20.68 -23.37
CA PRO A 227 13.44 20.06 -22.19
C PRO A 227 12.49 20.22 -20.98
N TYR A 228 12.48 19.21 -20.11
CA TYR A 228 11.79 19.26 -18.83
C TYR A 228 12.81 19.06 -17.70
N ASP A 229 13.03 20.11 -16.95
CA ASP A 229 13.90 20.07 -15.78
C ASP A 229 13.08 19.64 -14.56
N VAL A 230 13.45 18.49 -13.99
CA VAL A 230 12.77 17.93 -12.82
C VAL A 230 13.18 18.75 -11.58
N ASP A 231 12.20 19.28 -10.87
CA ASP A 231 12.45 19.92 -9.58
C ASP A 231 12.93 18.87 -8.55
N PRO A 232 14.16 18.99 -8.02
CA PRO A 232 14.71 18.02 -7.08
C PRO A 232 13.90 17.90 -5.78
N LYS A 233 13.20 18.98 -5.37
CA LYS A 233 12.34 18.97 -4.16
C LYS A 233 11.11 18.11 -4.41
N LEU A 234 10.48 18.24 -5.58
CA LEU A 234 9.33 17.41 -5.96
C LEU A 234 9.73 15.95 -6.09
N ALA A 235 10.87 15.67 -6.73
CA ALA A 235 11.40 14.31 -6.85
C ALA A 235 11.65 13.69 -5.48
N LYS A 236 12.31 14.39 -4.55
CA LYS A 236 12.58 13.93 -3.20
C LYS A 236 11.29 13.68 -2.40
N ALA A 237 10.31 14.57 -2.51
CA ALA A 237 9.03 14.39 -1.82
C ALA A 237 8.28 13.17 -2.34
N LEU A 238 8.24 12.96 -3.66
CA LEU A 238 7.58 11.80 -4.26
C LEU A 238 8.31 10.50 -3.90
N ASP A 239 9.64 10.49 -3.89
CA ASP A 239 10.46 9.36 -3.43
C ASP A 239 10.12 8.97 -1.99
N GLN A 240 10.04 9.96 -1.10
CA GLN A 240 9.65 9.76 0.30
C GLN A 240 8.21 9.20 0.43
N LEU A 241 7.26 9.73 -0.33
CA LEU A 241 5.89 9.20 -0.34
C LEU A 241 5.84 7.75 -0.82
N PHE A 242 6.64 7.38 -1.82
CA PHE A 242 6.72 5.99 -2.28
C PHE A 242 7.29 5.07 -1.20
N ILE A 243 8.30 5.50 -0.42
CA ILE A 243 8.81 4.75 0.74
C ILE A 243 7.70 4.50 1.76
N LEU A 244 6.92 5.53 2.11
CA LEU A 244 5.85 5.43 3.11
C LEU A 244 4.70 4.50 2.68
N HIS A 245 4.56 4.26 1.38
CA HIS A 245 3.54 3.38 0.82
C HIS A 245 4.05 1.97 0.46
N ALA A 246 5.36 1.69 0.61
CA ALA A 246 6.00 0.54 -0.01
C ALA A 246 5.47 -0.81 0.47
N ASP A 247 5.14 -0.96 1.76
CA ASP A 247 4.41 -2.13 2.27
C ASP A 247 3.54 -1.78 3.49
N HIS A 248 2.57 -2.63 3.79
CA HIS A 248 1.72 -2.49 4.98
C HIS A 248 1.03 -3.82 5.32
N GLU A 249 1.83 -4.86 5.60
CA GLU A 249 1.40 -6.22 5.96
C GLU A 249 0.36 -6.81 4.98
N GLN A 250 -0.62 -7.58 5.53
CA GLN A 250 -1.69 -8.25 4.79
C GLN A 250 -2.89 -7.33 4.53
N ASN A 251 -2.67 -6.13 4.00
CA ASN A 251 -3.76 -5.31 3.47
C ASN A 251 -4.47 -6.00 2.30
N CYS A 252 -5.61 -5.48 1.88
CA CYS A 252 -6.47 -6.12 0.86
C CYS A 252 -5.71 -6.43 -0.43
N SER A 253 -4.89 -5.51 -0.96
CA SER A 253 -4.17 -5.75 -2.21
C SER A 253 -3.01 -6.74 -2.05
N THR A 254 -2.28 -6.69 -0.95
CA THR A 254 -1.21 -7.66 -0.64
C THR A 254 -1.79 -9.06 -0.46
N SER A 255 -2.88 -9.23 0.29
CA SER A 255 -3.57 -10.50 0.44
C SER A 255 -4.08 -11.03 -0.91
N THR A 256 -4.55 -10.15 -1.81
CA THR A 256 -4.97 -10.51 -3.17
C THR A 256 -3.79 -10.99 -4.01
N VAL A 257 -2.63 -10.31 -3.97
CA VAL A 257 -1.40 -10.75 -4.65
C VAL A 257 -0.99 -12.15 -4.18
N ARG A 258 -0.98 -12.38 -2.87
CA ARG A 258 -0.65 -13.70 -2.29
C ARG A 258 -1.70 -14.74 -2.67
N LEU A 259 -2.99 -14.41 -2.65
CA LEU A 259 -4.06 -15.34 -3.01
C LEU A 259 -3.95 -15.80 -4.47
N VAL A 260 -3.76 -14.86 -5.41
CA VAL A 260 -3.59 -15.19 -6.83
C VAL A 260 -2.27 -15.92 -7.05
N GLY A 261 -1.18 -15.47 -6.45
CA GLY A 261 0.13 -16.11 -6.53
C GLY A 261 0.15 -17.52 -5.95
N SER A 262 -0.70 -17.83 -4.94
CA SER A 262 -0.80 -19.17 -4.34
C SER A 262 -1.26 -20.25 -5.33
N ALA A 263 -1.86 -19.86 -6.44
CA ALA A 263 -2.18 -20.74 -7.58
C ALA A 263 -0.99 -20.89 -8.55
N HIS A 264 0.21 -20.47 -8.18
CA HIS A 264 1.43 -20.41 -8.98
C HIS A 264 1.31 -19.48 -10.21
N ALA A 265 0.42 -18.49 -10.13
CA ALA A 265 0.34 -17.44 -11.13
C ALA A 265 1.64 -16.62 -11.14
N ASN A 266 2.10 -16.22 -12.34
CA ASN A 266 3.31 -15.43 -12.47
C ASN A 266 3.19 -14.05 -11.77
N LEU A 267 4.32 -13.41 -11.53
CA LEU A 267 4.39 -12.17 -10.77
C LEU A 267 3.60 -11.02 -11.42
N PHE A 268 3.58 -10.90 -12.76
CA PHE A 268 2.87 -9.81 -13.45
C PHE A 268 1.35 -9.88 -13.19
N VAL A 269 0.73 -11.04 -13.38
CA VAL A 269 -0.73 -11.17 -13.18
C VAL A 269 -1.11 -11.12 -11.70
N SER A 270 -0.24 -11.58 -10.81
CA SER A 270 -0.45 -11.45 -9.37
C SER A 270 -0.44 -9.99 -8.92
N VAL A 271 0.52 -9.20 -9.40
CA VAL A 271 0.59 -7.75 -9.15
C VAL A 271 -0.60 -7.02 -9.79
N ALA A 272 -1.00 -7.38 -11.01
CA ALA A 272 -2.20 -6.81 -11.64
C ALA A 272 -3.46 -7.02 -10.79
N ALA A 273 -3.61 -8.19 -10.16
CA ALA A 273 -4.70 -8.44 -9.22
C ALA A 273 -4.61 -7.55 -7.97
N GLY A 274 -3.41 -7.32 -7.45
CA GLY A 274 -3.16 -6.35 -6.37
C GLY A 274 -3.56 -4.92 -6.75
N ILE A 275 -3.22 -4.48 -7.96
CA ILE A 275 -3.62 -3.16 -8.50
C ILE A 275 -5.15 -3.05 -8.55
N ASN A 276 -5.85 -4.09 -9.01
CA ASN A 276 -7.31 -4.11 -9.04
C ASN A 276 -7.92 -4.02 -7.64
N ALA A 277 -7.37 -4.72 -6.65
CA ALA A 277 -7.83 -4.64 -5.27
C ALA A 277 -7.55 -3.25 -4.66
N LEU A 278 -6.39 -2.64 -4.99
CA LEU A 278 -6.03 -1.30 -4.54
C LEU A 278 -6.99 -0.24 -5.07
N PHE A 279 -7.54 -0.42 -6.27
CA PHE A 279 -8.48 0.52 -6.89
C PHE A 279 -9.81 0.63 -6.11
N GLY A 280 -10.14 -0.32 -5.26
CA GLY A 280 -11.37 -0.29 -4.47
C GLY A 280 -11.45 0.95 -3.55
N PRO A 281 -12.63 1.60 -3.44
CA PRO A 281 -12.80 2.84 -2.66
C PRO A 281 -12.59 2.65 -1.15
N LEU A 282 -12.63 1.40 -0.65
CA LEU A 282 -12.33 1.07 0.74
C LEU A 282 -10.84 0.78 1.00
N HIS A 283 -9.99 0.89 -0.04
CA HIS A 283 -8.55 0.63 0.07
C HIS A 283 -7.74 1.83 -0.42
N GLY A 284 -7.40 1.93 -1.70
CA GLY A 284 -6.53 2.99 -2.23
C GLY A 284 -7.22 4.31 -2.59
N GLY A 285 -8.54 4.41 -2.47
CA GLY A 285 -9.29 5.62 -2.81
C GLY A 285 -9.41 6.67 -1.69
N ALA A 286 -8.77 6.45 -0.53
CA ALA A 286 -8.94 7.32 0.63
C ALA A 286 -8.38 8.74 0.40
N ASN A 287 -7.21 8.87 -0.22
CA ASN A 287 -6.57 10.15 -0.50
C ASN A 287 -7.38 11.02 -1.50
N GLU A 288 -8.02 10.41 -2.48
CA GLU A 288 -8.96 11.11 -3.38
C GLU A 288 -10.20 11.60 -2.60
N ALA A 289 -10.75 10.73 -1.74
CA ALA A 289 -11.92 11.07 -0.94
C ALA A 289 -11.63 12.20 0.07
N VAL A 290 -10.40 12.33 0.58
CA VAL A 290 -9.98 13.47 1.42
C VAL A 290 -10.09 14.79 0.65
N LEU A 291 -9.58 14.87 -0.57
CA LEU A 291 -9.68 16.09 -1.37
C LEU A 291 -11.13 16.45 -1.72
N GLN A 292 -11.96 15.44 -2.01
CA GLN A 292 -13.39 15.66 -2.25
C GLN A 292 -14.08 16.21 -0.99
N MET A 293 -13.76 15.69 0.19
CA MET A 293 -14.25 16.19 1.47
C MET A 293 -13.81 17.63 1.73
N LEU A 294 -12.51 17.93 1.62
CA LEU A 294 -11.99 19.29 1.81
C LEU A 294 -12.57 20.28 0.79
N GLY A 295 -12.73 19.85 -0.47
CA GLY A 295 -13.40 20.63 -1.50
C GLY A 295 -14.86 20.93 -1.13
N SER A 296 -15.60 19.96 -0.60
CA SER A 296 -16.98 20.16 -0.17
C SER A 296 -17.10 21.11 1.02
N ILE A 297 -16.13 21.08 1.96
CA ILE A 297 -16.07 22.03 3.08
C ILE A 297 -15.84 23.44 2.54
N ARG A 298 -14.86 23.61 1.64
CA ARG A 298 -14.59 24.91 1.00
C ARG A 298 -15.82 25.46 0.30
N ASP A 299 -16.48 24.65 -0.52
CA ASP A 299 -17.63 25.04 -1.31
C ASP A 299 -18.87 25.36 -0.43
N ASP A 300 -18.93 24.83 0.79
CA ASP A 300 -19.95 25.12 1.84
C ASP A 300 -19.54 26.33 2.73
N GLY A 301 -18.52 27.11 2.32
CA GLY A 301 -18.07 28.34 3.00
C GLY A 301 -16.87 28.18 3.92
N GLY A 302 -16.21 27.02 3.96
CA GLY A 302 -14.97 26.80 4.72
C GLY A 302 -15.16 26.65 6.23
N ASP A 303 -16.38 26.48 6.71
CA ASP A 303 -16.70 26.39 8.14
C ASP A 303 -16.43 24.97 8.68
N ILE A 304 -15.26 24.80 9.30
CA ILE A 304 -14.82 23.53 9.90
C ILE A 304 -15.72 23.12 11.07
N ASP A 305 -16.15 24.06 11.92
CA ASP A 305 -17.00 23.74 13.06
C ASP A 305 -18.37 23.18 12.62
N LYS A 306 -18.95 23.78 11.59
CA LYS A 306 -20.19 23.29 10.96
C LYS A 306 -19.99 21.87 10.44
N PHE A 307 -18.90 21.60 9.70
CA PHE A 307 -18.59 20.26 9.19
C PHE A 307 -18.43 19.25 10.32
N VAL A 308 -17.68 19.60 11.37
CA VAL A 308 -17.45 18.74 12.54
C VAL A 308 -18.77 18.40 13.24
N GLN A 309 -19.70 19.34 13.40
CA GLN A 309 -21.03 19.07 13.97
C GLN A 309 -21.83 18.09 13.11
N ARG A 310 -21.79 18.20 11.79
CA ARG A 310 -22.44 17.27 10.85
C ARG A 310 -21.84 15.84 10.98
N VAL A 311 -20.52 15.74 11.11
CA VAL A 311 -19.81 14.45 11.36
C VAL A 311 -20.26 13.85 12.68
N LYS A 312 -20.31 14.63 13.77
CA LYS A 312 -20.77 14.18 15.10
C LYS A 312 -22.22 13.73 15.09
N ALA A 313 -23.07 14.42 14.34
CA ALA A 313 -24.47 14.07 14.14
C ALA A 313 -24.68 12.83 13.25
N LYS A 314 -23.62 12.29 12.65
CA LYS A 314 -23.66 11.19 11.66
C LYS A 314 -24.63 11.48 10.51
N GLU A 315 -24.60 12.70 10.01
CA GLU A 315 -25.47 13.13 8.92
C GLU A 315 -25.26 12.25 7.67
N PRO A 316 -26.34 11.75 7.02
CA PRO A 316 -26.21 10.92 5.84
C PRO A 316 -25.42 11.63 4.72
N GLY A 317 -24.43 10.95 4.15
CA GLY A 317 -23.55 11.48 3.11
C GLY A 317 -22.35 12.26 3.61
N VAL A 318 -22.28 12.65 4.88
CA VAL A 318 -21.12 13.30 5.49
C VAL A 318 -20.18 12.25 6.06
N LYS A 319 -18.96 12.21 5.54
CA LYS A 319 -17.92 11.27 5.97
C LYS A 319 -16.64 12.02 6.30
N LEU A 320 -16.03 11.67 7.43
CA LEU A 320 -14.69 12.12 7.79
C LEU A 320 -13.66 11.20 7.10
N MET A 321 -13.01 11.71 6.06
CA MET A 321 -12.04 10.96 5.26
C MET A 321 -10.61 11.32 5.68
N GLY A 322 -9.69 10.34 5.63
CA GLY A 322 -8.29 10.55 6.04
C GLY A 322 -8.07 10.52 7.56
N PHE A 323 -9.07 10.13 8.34
CA PHE A 323 -9.00 10.02 9.80
C PHE A 323 -9.31 8.62 10.27
N GLY A 324 -8.59 8.19 11.30
CA GLY A 324 -8.66 6.83 11.83
C GLY A 324 -7.98 5.83 10.91
N HIS A 325 -7.68 4.68 11.44
CA HIS A 325 -7.05 3.59 10.70
C HIS A 325 -7.56 2.24 11.21
N ARG A 326 -7.64 1.24 10.31
CA ARG A 326 -8.08 -0.09 10.73
C ARG A 326 -7.11 -0.74 11.72
N VAL A 327 -5.81 -0.46 11.57
CA VAL A 327 -4.73 -1.01 12.39
C VAL A 327 -4.34 -0.03 13.49
N TYR A 328 -3.91 1.20 13.13
CA TYR A 328 -3.46 2.18 14.11
C TYR A 328 -4.60 2.66 15.00
N LYS A 329 -4.41 2.48 16.32
CA LYS A 329 -5.26 3.03 17.38
C LYS A 329 -4.61 4.25 18.04
N ASN A 330 -3.40 4.58 17.62
CA ASN A 330 -2.64 5.78 17.92
C ASN A 330 -2.40 6.55 16.63
N TYR A 331 -1.59 7.60 16.66
CA TYR A 331 -1.21 8.38 15.48
C TYR A 331 -0.45 7.50 14.46
N ASP A 332 -0.81 7.59 13.20
CA ASP A 332 -0.09 6.89 12.11
C ASP A 332 1.32 7.47 11.98
N PRO A 333 2.40 6.69 12.17
CA PRO A 333 3.78 7.20 12.16
C PRO A 333 4.14 7.87 10.82
N ARG A 334 3.45 7.52 9.75
CA ARG A 334 3.64 8.12 8.42
C ARG A 334 3.03 9.52 8.31
N ALA A 335 1.93 9.79 9.01
CA ALA A 335 1.20 11.04 8.89
C ALA A 335 2.03 12.26 9.29
N ALA A 336 2.86 12.17 10.33
CA ALA A 336 3.77 13.24 10.74
C ALA A 336 4.81 13.56 9.66
N ILE A 337 5.33 12.54 8.99
CA ILE A 337 6.33 12.69 7.91
C ILE A 337 5.67 13.34 6.70
N VAL A 338 4.50 12.85 6.30
CA VAL A 338 3.74 13.42 5.16
C VAL A 338 3.37 14.88 5.41
N LYS A 339 2.98 15.24 6.64
CA LYS A 339 2.68 16.63 7.01
C LYS A 339 3.89 17.55 6.81
N GLN A 340 5.07 17.15 7.31
CA GLN A 340 6.31 17.92 7.12
C GLN A 340 6.66 18.06 5.63
N THR A 341 6.46 17.01 4.84
CA THR A 341 6.67 17.02 3.39
C THR A 341 5.69 17.97 2.70
N ALA A 342 4.40 17.97 3.10
CA ALA A 342 3.38 18.87 2.58
C ALA A 342 3.73 20.33 2.83
N ASP A 343 4.10 20.67 4.07
CA ASP A 343 4.51 22.04 4.42
C ASP A 343 5.71 22.50 3.57
N GLY A 344 6.75 21.67 3.43
CA GLY A 344 7.95 22.01 2.65
C GLY A 344 7.69 22.18 1.15
N ILE A 345 6.83 21.34 0.55
CA ILE A 345 6.47 21.44 -0.88
C ILE A 345 5.63 22.68 -1.15
N LEU A 346 4.59 22.91 -0.36
CA LEU A 346 3.68 24.04 -0.57
C LEU A 346 4.37 25.38 -0.35
N GLU A 347 5.25 25.48 0.66
CA GLU A 347 6.11 26.64 0.85
C GLU A 347 7.02 26.88 -0.35
N SER A 348 7.65 25.82 -0.89
CA SER A 348 8.58 25.96 -2.04
C SER A 348 7.88 26.37 -3.33
N LEU A 349 6.62 25.99 -3.51
CA LEU A 349 5.81 26.35 -4.69
C LEU A 349 5.14 27.73 -4.54
N GLY A 350 5.26 28.38 -3.38
CA GLY A 350 4.60 29.66 -3.08
C GLY A 350 3.06 29.54 -3.15
N ALA A 351 2.53 28.33 -3.00
CA ALA A 351 1.11 28.06 -3.13
C ALA A 351 0.40 28.32 -1.79
N ASN A 352 -0.41 29.38 -1.74
CA ASN A 352 -1.49 29.47 -0.77
C ASN A 352 -2.59 28.49 -1.21
N ASP A 353 -2.58 27.27 -0.70
CA ASP A 353 -3.64 26.28 -0.99
C ASP A 353 -4.68 26.32 0.14
N GLU A 354 -5.85 26.89 -0.16
CA GLU A 354 -6.99 26.96 0.75
C GLU A 354 -7.38 25.59 1.33
N LEU A 355 -7.20 24.49 0.56
CA LEU A 355 -7.47 23.16 1.06
C LEU A 355 -6.45 22.70 2.11
N LEU A 356 -5.19 23.17 2.04
CA LEU A 356 -4.21 22.90 3.08
C LEU A 356 -4.57 23.61 4.38
N ASP A 357 -5.02 24.87 4.30
CA ASP A 357 -5.44 25.63 5.47
C ASP A 357 -6.65 24.98 6.15
N LEU A 358 -7.62 24.53 5.36
CA LEU A 358 -8.77 23.75 5.85
C LEU A 358 -8.33 22.42 6.48
N ALA A 359 -7.36 21.73 5.85
CA ALA A 359 -6.83 20.47 6.39
C ALA A 359 -6.15 20.69 7.76
N LYS A 360 -5.33 21.72 7.90
CA LYS A 360 -4.69 22.09 9.18
C LYS A 360 -5.70 22.42 10.27
N GLN A 361 -6.73 23.21 9.94
CA GLN A 361 -7.80 23.54 10.87
C GLN A 361 -8.57 22.28 11.30
N LEU A 362 -8.91 21.40 10.37
CA LEU A 362 -9.61 20.14 10.68
C LEU A 362 -8.77 19.20 11.53
N GLU A 363 -7.45 19.09 11.26
CA GLU A 363 -6.53 18.33 12.11
C GLU A 363 -6.48 18.89 13.52
N GLU A 364 -6.34 20.22 13.67
CA GLU A 364 -6.29 20.89 14.97
C GLU A 364 -7.53 20.58 15.81
N VAL A 365 -8.72 20.67 15.19
CA VAL A 365 -9.97 20.27 15.86
C VAL A 365 -9.94 18.79 16.26
N ALA A 366 -9.53 17.91 15.37
CA ALA A 366 -9.53 16.46 15.62
C ALA A 366 -8.55 16.05 16.74
N LEU A 367 -7.44 16.77 16.91
CA LEU A 367 -6.45 16.48 17.95
C LEU A 367 -6.90 16.94 19.35
N HIS A 368 -7.85 17.89 19.45
CA HIS A 368 -8.28 18.48 20.72
C HIS A 368 -9.74 18.19 21.11
N ASP A 369 -10.54 17.68 20.20
CA ASP A 369 -11.96 17.41 20.44
C ASP A 369 -12.18 15.99 20.98
N ASP A 370 -12.85 15.88 22.13
CA ASP A 370 -13.11 14.62 22.83
C ASP A 370 -13.79 13.54 21.98
N TYR A 371 -14.66 13.93 21.03
CA TYR A 371 -15.34 12.98 20.15
C TYR A 371 -14.35 12.21 19.28
N PHE A 372 -13.33 12.89 18.75
CA PHE A 372 -12.29 12.31 17.90
C PHE A 372 -11.27 11.53 18.73
N ILE A 373 -10.83 12.08 19.86
CA ILE A 373 -9.87 11.45 20.76
C ILE A 373 -10.41 10.11 21.29
N GLN A 374 -11.64 10.09 21.83
CA GLN A 374 -12.26 8.88 22.36
C GLN A 374 -12.47 7.79 21.30
N ARG A 375 -12.62 8.16 20.03
CA ARG A 375 -12.78 7.24 18.88
C ARG A 375 -11.47 6.97 18.13
N LYS A 376 -10.36 7.53 18.61
CA LYS A 376 -9.03 7.38 18.00
C LYS A 376 -9.01 7.79 16.51
N LEU A 377 -9.72 8.87 16.17
CA LEU A 377 -9.83 9.40 14.82
C LEU A 377 -8.73 10.42 14.57
N TYR A 378 -7.49 9.96 14.51
CA TYR A 378 -6.32 10.77 14.18
C TYR A 378 -6.11 10.81 12.66
N PRO A 379 -5.49 11.87 12.11
CA PRO A 379 -5.08 11.89 10.70
C PRO A 379 -4.19 10.69 10.35
N ASN A 380 -4.46 10.08 9.21
CA ASN A 380 -3.64 9.00 8.66
C ASN A 380 -2.79 9.48 7.46
N VAL A 381 -2.00 8.58 6.86
CA VAL A 381 -1.11 8.91 5.74
C VAL A 381 -1.84 9.56 4.56
N ASP A 382 -3.08 9.18 4.30
CA ASP A 382 -3.85 9.68 3.14
C ASP A 382 -4.30 11.14 3.30
N PHE A 383 -4.35 11.66 4.53
CA PHE A 383 -4.89 12.99 4.82
C PHE A 383 -4.13 14.11 4.12
N TYR A 384 -2.79 14.07 4.13
CA TYR A 384 -1.95 15.08 3.47
C TYR A 384 -1.42 14.65 2.10
N THR A 385 -1.36 13.33 1.83
CA THR A 385 -0.77 12.80 0.58
C THR A 385 -1.47 13.36 -0.67
N GLY A 386 -2.80 13.44 -0.65
CA GLY A 386 -3.57 13.98 -1.77
C GLY A 386 -3.26 15.45 -2.06
N LEU A 387 -3.03 16.28 -1.02
CA LEU A 387 -2.64 17.68 -1.17
C LEU A 387 -1.28 17.83 -1.84
N ILE A 388 -0.31 16.98 -1.46
CA ILE A 388 1.02 16.96 -2.09
C ILE A 388 0.91 16.58 -3.56
N TYR A 389 0.21 15.51 -3.90
CA TYR A 389 0.03 15.08 -5.29
C TYR A 389 -0.66 16.15 -6.15
N LYS A 390 -1.67 16.81 -5.60
CA LYS A 390 -2.34 17.95 -6.25
C LYS A 390 -1.37 19.11 -6.48
N ALA A 391 -0.56 19.48 -5.48
CA ALA A 391 0.43 20.54 -5.59
C ALA A 391 1.51 20.22 -6.63
N MET A 392 1.88 18.94 -6.79
CA MET A 392 2.78 18.47 -7.85
C MET A 392 2.14 18.52 -9.26
N GLY A 393 0.84 18.78 -9.38
CA GLY A 393 0.14 18.87 -10.65
C GLY A 393 -0.55 17.56 -11.10
N PHE A 394 -0.56 16.52 -10.29
CA PHE A 394 -1.31 15.30 -10.63
C PHE A 394 -2.82 15.48 -10.44
N PRO A 395 -3.64 15.05 -11.40
CA PRO A 395 -5.09 15.00 -11.21
C PRO A 395 -5.45 13.89 -10.20
N THR A 396 -6.58 14.04 -9.51
CA THR A 396 -7.03 13.10 -8.46
C THR A 396 -7.11 11.65 -8.92
N LYS A 397 -7.49 11.39 -10.17
CA LYS A 397 -7.51 10.04 -10.76
C LYS A 397 -6.14 9.34 -10.76
N MET A 398 -5.04 10.09 -10.67
CA MET A 398 -3.68 9.52 -10.60
C MET A 398 -3.24 9.12 -9.19
N PHE A 399 -3.91 9.53 -8.14
CA PHE A 399 -3.43 9.33 -6.76
C PHE A 399 -3.29 7.85 -6.40
N THR A 400 -4.29 7.03 -6.72
CA THR A 400 -4.20 5.58 -6.51
C THR A 400 -3.14 4.92 -7.41
N VAL A 401 -2.85 5.49 -8.57
CA VAL A 401 -1.75 5.04 -9.45
C VAL A 401 -0.39 5.31 -8.80
N LEU A 402 -0.20 6.50 -8.22
CA LEU A 402 1.01 6.84 -7.46
C LEU A 402 1.17 5.91 -6.25
N PHE A 403 0.08 5.61 -5.56
CA PHE A 403 0.07 4.62 -4.50
C PHE A 403 0.52 3.24 -5.02
N ALA A 404 0.02 2.80 -6.19
CA ALA A 404 0.42 1.52 -6.77
C ALA A 404 1.91 1.44 -7.09
N ILE A 405 2.52 2.55 -7.58
CA ILE A 405 3.97 2.62 -7.81
C ILE A 405 4.71 2.42 -6.48
N GLY A 406 4.32 3.17 -5.44
CA GLY A 406 4.92 3.05 -4.11
C GLY A 406 4.77 1.64 -3.54
N ARG A 407 3.59 1.01 -3.65
CA ARG A 407 3.29 -0.32 -3.08
C ARG A 407 3.92 -1.49 -3.83
N LEU A 408 4.40 -1.29 -5.05
CA LEU A 408 4.92 -2.37 -5.89
C LEU A 408 6.04 -3.20 -5.22
N PRO A 409 7.05 -2.62 -4.55
CA PRO A 409 8.10 -3.40 -3.87
C PRO A 409 7.54 -4.35 -2.80
N GLY A 410 6.55 -3.89 -2.03
CA GLY A 410 5.87 -4.70 -1.03
C GLY A 410 5.14 -5.88 -1.66
N TRP A 411 4.37 -5.67 -2.73
CA TRP A 411 3.71 -6.76 -3.45
C TRP A 411 4.71 -7.79 -3.99
N ILE A 412 5.82 -7.33 -4.55
CA ILE A 412 6.89 -8.20 -5.05
C ILE A 412 7.50 -9.01 -3.91
N ALA A 413 7.87 -8.36 -2.81
CA ALA A 413 8.46 -9.00 -1.64
C ALA A 413 7.52 -10.07 -1.05
N GLN A 414 6.24 -9.74 -0.87
CA GLN A 414 5.20 -10.62 -0.35
C GLN A 414 4.94 -11.82 -1.26
N TRP A 415 4.93 -11.62 -2.58
CA TRP A 415 4.79 -12.71 -3.54
C TRP A 415 6.01 -13.61 -3.53
N ARG A 416 7.24 -13.06 -3.50
CA ARG A 416 8.49 -13.84 -3.45
C ARG A 416 8.59 -14.67 -2.17
N GLU A 417 8.28 -14.08 -1.01
CA GLU A 417 8.26 -14.78 0.27
C GLU A 417 7.29 -15.97 0.22
N MET A 418 6.08 -15.76 -0.29
CA MET A 418 5.07 -16.81 -0.43
C MET A 418 5.52 -17.94 -1.37
N ILE A 419 6.08 -17.64 -2.55
CA ILE A 419 6.55 -18.65 -3.51
C ILE A 419 7.71 -19.48 -2.96
N GLN A 420 8.55 -18.87 -2.12
CA GLN A 420 9.70 -19.55 -1.51
C GLN A 420 9.32 -20.38 -0.27
N ASP A 421 8.16 -20.14 0.32
CA ASP A 421 7.70 -20.87 1.50
C ASP A 421 7.12 -22.24 1.11
N PRO A 422 7.77 -23.38 1.49
CA PRO A 422 7.27 -24.72 1.19
C PRO A 422 5.95 -25.04 1.90
N ALA A 423 5.56 -24.28 2.92
CA ALA A 423 4.28 -24.42 3.60
C ALA A 423 3.10 -23.78 2.84
N THR A 424 3.39 -22.98 1.81
CA THR A 424 2.37 -22.33 1.00
C THR A 424 1.43 -23.34 0.34
N LYS A 425 0.14 -23.07 0.43
CA LYS A 425 -0.92 -23.85 -0.22
C LYS A 425 -1.81 -22.92 -1.02
N ILE A 426 -2.45 -23.46 -2.06
CA ILE A 426 -3.44 -22.69 -2.82
C ILE A 426 -4.53 -22.16 -1.88
N GLY A 427 -4.76 -20.85 -1.93
CA GLY A 427 -5.78 -20.19 -1.13
C GLY A 427 -7.18 -20.59 -1.54
N ARG A 428 -7.88 -21.33 -0.65
CA ARG A 428 -9.26 -21.77 -0.83
C ARG A 428 -10.00 -21.65 0.50
N PRO A 429 -10.54 -20.48 0.83
CA PRO A 429 -11.31 -20.31 2.07
C PRO A 429 -12.56 -21.19 2.07
N ARG A 430 -13.04 -21.53 3.27
CA ARG A 430 -14.31 -22.24 3.47
C ARG A 430 -15.46 -21.23 3.46
N GLN A 431 -16.67 -21.76 3.20
CA GLN A 431 -17.92 -21.01 3.37
C GLN A 431 -18.89 -21.79 4.27
N VAL A 432 -19.71 -21.06 5.00
CA VAL A 432 -20.91 -21.61 5.66
C VAL A 432 -22.07 -21.47 4.68
N TYR A 433 -22.60 -22.59 4.20
CA TYR A 433 -23.71 -22.57 3.26
C TYR A 433 -25.04 -22.33 3.99
N THR A 434 -25.76 -21.31 3.58
CA THR A 434 -27.06 -20.90 4.15
C THR A 434 -28.19 -20.91 3.12
N GLY A 435 -27.97 -21.52 1.96
CA GLY A 435 -28.96 -21.61 0.88
C GLY A 435 -29.96 -22.75 1.08
N TYR A 436 -30.69 -23.06 0.03
CA TYR A 436 -31.67 -24.15 0.06
C TYR A 436 -30.99 -25.51 0.16
N THR A 437 -31.67 -26.49 0.77
CA THR A 437 -31.33 -27.90 0.62
C THR A 437 -31.55 -28.38 -0.82
N ALA A 438 -31.25 -29.64 -1.11
CA ALA A 438 -31.45 -30.20 -2.45
C ALA A 438 -32.87 -29.98 -2.94
N ARG A 439 -33.00 -29.52 -4.18
CA ARG A 439 -34.29 -29.32 -4.87
C ARG A 439 -34.18 -29.95 -6.25
N ASP A 440 -35.28 -30.56 -6.71
CA ASP A 440 -35.35 -31.09 -8.07
C ASP A 440 -35.46 -29.94 -9.07
N TYR A 441 -34.88 -30.18 -10.24
CA TYR A 441 -35.06 -29.29 -11.37
C TYR A 441 -36.48 -29.35 -11.89
N VAL A 442 -37.19 -28.22 -11.94
CA VAL A 442 -38.51 -28.14 -12.57
C VAL A 442 -38.36 -27.49 -13.93
N PRO A 443 -38.82 -28.18 -15.03
CA PRO A 443 -38.80 -27.58 -16.38
C PRO A 443 -39.56 -26.28 -16.46
N GLY A 444 -39.14 -25.38 -17.40
CA GLY A 444 -39.70 -24.01 -17.51
C GLY A 444 -41.22 -23.96 -17.62
N ASP A 445 -41.81 -24.90 -18.33
CA ASP A 445 -43.26 -25.03 -18.57
C ASP A 445 -44.05 -25.37 -17.29
N ASN A 446 -43.32 -25.80 -16.20
CA ASN A 446 -43.93 -26.25 -14.94
C ASN A 446 -43.49 -25.40 -13.72
N ARG A 447 -42.90 -24.23 -13.93
CA ARG A 447 -42.45 -23.31 -12.86
C ARG A 447 -43.54 -22.34 -12.44
#